data_7cb7ba5a41ad42a207b1e589713c95b4
#
_entry.id   7cb7ba5a41ad42a207b1e589713c95b4
#
_cell.length_a   1.000
_cell.length_b   1.000
_cell.length_c   1.000
_cell.angle_alpha   90.00
_cell.angle_beta   90.00
_cell.angle_gamma   90.00
#
_symmetry.space_group_name_H-M   'P 1'
#
loop_
_entity.id
_entity.type
_entity.pdbx_description
1 polymer ?
#
loop_
_entity_poly.entity_id
_entity_poly.type
_entity_poly.pdbx_seq_one_letter_code
_entity_poly.pdbx_strand_id
1 'polypeptide(L)'
;MSPGMDNLQVGWVKADTKAIQAIHTHVITHNNRVSVSHSDRNTWMLHITGVQEEDRGPYMCQINTDPMRSQIGFLEVTVPPEIADEGTSSDEMAPEGSNIHLRCRAHGYPKPVITWSREDQKAIVLRTNDPANPKRKEMTYEGEFLNLTHITRSDMGPYLCMANNSVPPIVSKRIMVNVHFRPVIHVPNQLIGVPIGSETTLECNLEASPKSIQYWTRDSGEMLISNKEYITHEKHSNFYMTKMTLTITHFRSQHAGEYYCTAKNSLGEAQGRIKVYEMEQPTEPPSYYEEELDLHENEVGRSGYTPDIFTNEIPAYGRPRSWEGDTVPTKYNDVIARGGHGTYGGPNHRAPSQPSVEKKHPIGGDPKVGRPTRPPRWGWDQSGASWLRFANTSLVAILCLVCLALA
;
A
#
# COMPACT_ATOMS: atom_id res chain seq x y z
N MET A 1 21.28 44.40 -56.97
CA MET A 1 20.28 43.32 -57.07
C MET A 1 21.06 42.04 -57.19
N SER A 2 21.13 41.26 -56.09
CA SER A 2 21.84 40.00 -56.08
C SER A 2 20.97 38.95 -56.79
N PRO A 3 21.43 38.34 -57.89
CA PRO A 3 20.70 37.29 -58.59
C PRO A 3 20.98 35.98 -57.85
N GLY A 4 20.02 35.47 -57.09
CA GLY A 4 20.22 34.14 -56.48
C GLY A 4 19.21 33.70 -55.44
N MET A 5 18.22 34.55 -55.04
CA MET A 5 17.28 34.16 -53.97
C MET A 5 16.00 33.41 -54.41
N ASP A 6 15.70 33.35 -55.69
CA ASP A 6 14.42 32.81 -56.19
C ASP A 6 14.44 31.28 -56.40
N ASN A 7 15.57 30.59 -56.18
CA ASN A 7 15.74 29.15 -56.42
C ASN A 7 16.07 28.32 -55.16
N LEU A 8 15.85 28.88 -53.96
CA LEU A 8 16.09 28.12 -52.73
C LEU A 8 15.00 27.06 -52.57
N GLN A 9 15.38 25.79 -52.57
CA GLN A 9 14.49 24.66 -52.31
C GLN A 9 14.76 24.08 -50.93
N VAL A 10 13.70 23.87 -50.16
CA VAL A 10 13.77 23.22 -48.86
C VAL A 10 13.35 21.74 -49.00
N GLY A 11 14.20 20.83 -48.55
CA GLY A 11 13.95 19.39 -48.55
C GLY A 11 13.79 18.85 -47.17
N TRP A 12 12.80 18.00 -46.97
CA TRP A 12 12.60 17.23 -45.74
C TRP A 12 12.96 15.77 -45.99
N VAL A 13 13.86 15.21 -45.15
CA VAL A 13 14.35 13.84 -45.28
C VAL A 13 14.26 13.17 -43.90
N LYS A 14 13.74 11.95 -43.85
CA LYS A 14 13.90 11.09 -42.67
C LYS A 14 15.33 10.53 -42.71
N ALA A 15 16.19 11.02 -41.82
CA ALA A 15 17.66 10.91 -42.01
C ALA A 15 18.20 9.49 -41.79
N ASP A 16 17.52 8.66 -40.96
CA ASP A 16 17.85 7.27 -40.72
C ASP A 16 17.63 6.39 -41.97
N THR A 17 16.49 6.57 -42.63
CA THR A 17 16.10 5.80 -43.82
C THR A 17 16.51 6.47 -45.11
N LYS A 18 16.99 7.74 -45.07
CA LYS A 18 17.26 8.60 -46.21
C LYS A 18 16.03 8.83 -47.11
N ALA A 19 14.84 8.60 -46.61
CA ALA A 19 13.60 8.76 -47.34
C ALA A 19 13.19 10.23 -47.44
N ILE A 20 13.04 10.75 -48.65
CA ILE A 20 12.56 12.10 -48.88
C ILE A 20 11.09 12.17 -48.51
N GLN A 21 10.74 13.08 -47.60
CA GLN A 21 9.38 13.33 -47.19
C GLN A 21 8.70 14.37 -48.04
N ALA A 22 9.38 15.47 -48.29
CA ALA A 22 8.88 16.55 -49.11
C ALA A 22 9.98 17.39 -49.71
N ILE A 23 9.70 18.06 -50.84
CA ILE A 23 10.55 19.06 -51.47
C ILE A 23 9.72 20.33 -51.67
N HIS A 24 10.16 21.41 -51.04
CA HIS A 24 9.44 22.67 -51.02
C HIS A 24 7.99 22.45 -50.48
N THR A 25 6.97 22.77 -51.24
CA THR A 25 5.54 22.56 -50.88
C THR A 25 4.99 21.21 -51.35
N HIS A 26 5.80 20.40 -52.04
CA HIS A 26 5.35 19.12 -52.58
C HIS A 26 5.74 17.97 -51.70
N VAL A 27 4.74 17.21 -51.21
CA VAL A 27 4.93 15.97 -50.48
C VAL A 27 5.32 14.86 -51.46
N ILE A 28 6.48 14.22 -51.26
CA ILE A 28 7.03 13.15 -52.10
C ILE A 28 6.71 11.77 -51.55
N THR A 29 6.65 11.64 -50.21
CA THR A 29 6.32 10.36 -49.58
C THR A 29 4.88 9.94 -49.87
N HIS A 30 4.65 8.62 -49.95
CA HIS A 30 3.29 8.05 -50.07
C HIS A 30 2.55 8.02 -48.71
N ASN A 31 3.19 8.48 -47.63
CA ASN A 31 2.56 8.56 -46.35
C ASN A 31 1.58 9.75 -46.28
N ASN A 32 0.28 9.46 -46.35
CA ASN A 32 -0.79 10.47 -46.34
C ASN A 32 -0.92 11.22 -45.00
N ARG A 33 -0.18 10.79 -43.97
CA ARG A 33 -0.08 11.46 -42.68
C ARG A 33 0.89 12.64 -42.67
N VAL A 34 1.70 12.76 -43.70
CA VAL A 34 2.70 13.80 -43.84
C VAL A 34 2.20 14.97 -44.68
N SER A 35 2.40 16.19 -44.19
CA SER A 35 2.14 17.43 -44.91
C SER A 35 3.17 18.50 -44.58
N VAL A 36 3.27 19.52 -45.42
CA VAL A 36 4.20 20.65 -45.25
C VAL A 36 3.47 21.96 -45.31
N SER A 37 3.86 22.90 -44.46
CA SER A 37 3.42 24.28 -44.52
C SER A 37 4.60 25.24 -44.33
N HIS A 38 4.44 26.48 -44.78
CA HIS A 38 5.36 27.57 -44.48
C HIS A 38 4.56 28.80 -44.07
N SER A 39 5.04 29.56 -43.09
CA SER A 39 4.43 30.81 -42.63
C SER A 39 5.06 32.05 -43.26
N ASP A 40 6.34 31.97 -43.56
CA ASP A 40 7.14 33.02 -44.18
C ASP A 40 8.25 32.39 -45.04
N ARG A 41 9.14 33.22 -45.63
CA ARG A 41 10.22 32.71 -46.50
C ARG A 41 11.23 31.81 -45.76
N ASN A 42 11.30 31.90 -44.43
CA ASN A 42 12.36 31.26 -43.63
C ASN A 42 11.82 30.15 -42.75
N THR A 43 10.50 30.08 -42.53
CA THR A 43 9.88 29.11 -41.57
C THR A 43 9.12 28.04 -42.32
N TRP A 44 9.70 26.84 -42.31
CA TRP A 44 9.12 25.64 -42.92
C TRP A 44 8.79 24.61 -41.87
N MET A 45 7.62 24.01 -41.97
CA MET A 45 7.10 23.07 -41.00
C MET A 45 6.73 21.75 -41.68
N LEU A 46 7.24 20.64 -41.16
CA LEU A 46 6.78 19.28 -41.46
C LEU A 46 5.74 18.86 -40.43
N HIS A 47 4.58 18.45 -40.93
CA HIS A 47 3.49 17.97 -40.09
C HIS A 47 3.33 16.45 -40.27
N ILE A 48 3.26 15.72 -39.17
CA ILE A 48 2.95 14.30 -39.14
C ILE A 48 1.72 14.12 -38.28
N THR A 49 0.62 13.65 -38.85
CA THR A 49 -0.64 13.41 -38.17
C THR A 49 -0.76 11.94 -37.80
N GLY A 50 -1.43 11.61 -36.66
CA GLY A 50 -1.59 10.22 -36.22
C GLY A 50 -0.23 9.53 -36.07
N VAL A 51 0.66 10.14 -35.30
CA VAL A 51 2.05 9.67 -35.10
C VAL A 51 2.06 8.23 -34.59
N GLN A 52 2.90 7.39 -35.21
CA GLN A 52 3.11 5.98 -34.90
C GLN A 52 4.56 5.75 -34.45
N GLU A 53 4.85 4.60 -33.84
CA GLU A 53 6.20 4.29 -33.35
C GLU A 53 7.25 4.30 -34.47
N GLU A 54 6.88 3.91 -35.70
CA GLU A 54 7.71 3.92 -36.87
C GLU A 54 8.15 5.32 -37.34
N ASP A 55 7.41 6.36 -36.92
CA ASP A 55 7.76 7.75 -37.23
C ASP A 55 8.93 8.25 -36.37
N ARG A 56 9.30 7.52 -35.30
CA ARG A 56 10.46 7.86 -34.46
C ARG A 56 11.73 7.97 -35.30
N GLY A 57 12.52 8.95 -34.97
CA GLY A 57 13.85 9.10 -35.58
C GLY A 57 14.22 10.54 -35.95
N PRO A 58 15.37 10.71 -36.59
CA PRO A 58 15.86 12.01 -37.01
C PRO A 58 15.22 12.44 -38.35
N TYR A 59 14.73 13.68 -38.36
CA TYR A 59 14.23 14.36 -39.55
C TYR A 59 15.17 15.52 -39.89
N MET A 60 15.65 15.56 -41.10
CA MET A 60 16.56 16.59 -41.59
C MET A 60 15.82 17.54 -42.52
N CYS A 61 15.90 18.82 -42.20
CA CYS A 61 15.59 19.90 -43.12
C CYS A 61 16.86 20.32 -43.81
N GLN A 62 16.88 20.39 -45.15
CA GLN A 62 18.03 20.81 -45.92
C GLN A 62 17.65 21.87 -46.95
N ILE A 63 18.60 22.75 -47.25
CA ILE A 63 18.46 23.83 -48.21
C ILE A 63 19.57 23.66 -49.28
N ASN A 64 19.20 23.80 -50.54
CA ASN A 64 20.10 23.66 -51.70
C ASN A 64 21.05 24.85 -51.89
N THR A 65 21.70 25.29 -50.84
CA THR A 65 22.77 26.31 -50.90
C THR A 65 24.10 25.66 -51.26
N ASP A 66 25.09 26.48 -51.71
CA ASP A 66 26.46 26.02 -51.89
C ASP A 66 27.38 26.76 -50.89
N PRO A 67 27.92 26.08 -49.84
CA PRO A 67 27.67 24.69 -49.50
C PRO A 67 26.25 24.45 -48.96
N MET A 68 25.74 23.20 -49.16
CA MET A 68 24.42 22.79 -48.68
C MET A 68 24.33 22.93 -47.15
N ARG A 69 23.24 23.51 -46.64
CA ARG A 69 22.97 23.67 -45.22
C ARG A 69 21.84 22.71 -44.79
N SER A 70 21.99 22.11 -43.62
CA SER A 70 20.97 21.24 -43.05
C SER A 70 20.87 21.39 -41.55
N GLN A 71 19.68 21.10 -41.02
CA GLN A 71 19.39 21.01 -39.58
C GLN A 71 18.62 19.72 -39.30
N ILE A 72 18.96 19.06 -38.21
CA ILE A 72 18.31 17.79 -37.81
C ILE A 72 17.51 18.03 -36.55
N GLY A 73 16.22 17.59 -36.56
CA GLY A 73 15.38 17.46 -35.41
C GLY A 73 15.06 15.99 -35.11
N PHE A 74 14.94 15.62 -33.88
CA PHE A 74 14.61 14.26 -33.47
C PHE A 74 13.15 14.18 -33.05
N LEU A 75 12.37 13.29 -33.67
CA LEU A 75 11.04 12.93 -33.24
C LEU A 75 11.16 11.70 -32.34
N GLU A 76 10.86 11.87 -31.07
CA GLU A 76 10.76 10.79 -30.10
C GLU A 76 9.29 10.44 -29.85
N VAL A 77 8.92 9.19 -30.14
CA VAL A 77 7.57 8.68 -29.93
C VAL A 77 7.61 7.81 -28.69
N THR A 78 6.92 8.24 -27.66
CA THR A 78 6.81 7.51 -26.38
C THR A 78 5.52 6.72 -26.34
N VAL A 79 5.58 5.52 -25.75
CA VAL A 79 4.44 4.62 -25.55
C VAL A 79 4.29 4.37 -24.07
N PRO A 80 3.10 4.64 -23.49
CA PRO A 80 2.85 4.35 -22.08
C PRO A 80 3.05 2.88 -21.75
N PRO A 81 3.33 2.53 -20.48
CA PRO A 81 3.50 1.15 -20.10
C PRO A 81 2.17 0.40 -20.17
N GLU A 82 2.21 -0.86 -20.60
CA GLU A 82 1.11 -1.81 -20.61
C GLU A 82 1.61 -3.15 -20.05
N ILE A 83 0.92 -3.72 -19.06
CA ILE A 83 1.27 -5.04 -18.53
C ILE A 83 0.61 -6.11 -19.40
N ALA A 84 1.45 -6.96 -20.01
CA ALA A 84 0.97 -8.07 -20.80
C ALA A 84 0.45 -9.20 -19.90
N ASP A 85 -0.78 -9.65 -20.13
CA ASP A 85 -1.35 -10.79 -19.42
C ASP A 85 -0.59 -12.08 -19.75
N GLU A 86 -0.19 -12.23 -21.02
CA GLU A 86 0.66 -13.32 -21.45
C GLU A 86 2.08 -13.18 -20.88
N GLY A 87 2.50 -14.14 -20.09
CA GLY A 87 3.81 -14.14 -19.43
C GLY A 87 3.87 -13.35 -18.12
N THR A 88 2.77 -12.82 -17.63
CA THR A 88 2.64 -12.25 -16.28
C THR A 88 1.88 -13.24 -15.40
N SER A 89 2.40 -13.52 -14.19
CA SER A 89 1.77 -14.43 -13.24
C SER A 89 0.34 -14.01 -12.90
N SER A 90 -0.53 -14.99 -12.71
CA SER A 90 -1.84 -14.87 -12.06
C SER A 90 -1.70 -15.10 -10.56
N ASP A 91 -2.83 -15.22 -9.86
CA ASP A 91 -2.85 -15.60 -8.44
C ASP A 91 -2.16 -16.94 -8.24
N GLU A 92 -1.25 -16.99 -7.28
CA GLU A 92 -0.41 -18.16 -7.00
C GLU A 92 -0.77 -18.77 -5.65
N MET A 93 -0.70 -20.10 -5.58
CA MET A 93 -0.91 -20.83 -4.34
C MET A 93 0.12 -21.94 -4.19
N ALA A 94 0.70 -22.04 -2.99
CA ALA A 94 1.73 -23.02 -2.73
C ALA A 94 1.78 -23.43 -1.24
N PRO A 95 2.26 -24.65 -0.92
CA PRO A 95 2.46 -25.09 0.46
C PRO A 95 3.48 -24.20 1.19
N GLU A 96 3.29 -24.02 2.51
CA GLU A 96 4.29 -23.37 3.37
C GLU A 96 5.64 -24.08 3.27
N GLY A 97 6.74 -23.31 3.17
CA GLY A 97 8.09 -23.83 2.99
C GLY A 97 8.53 -24.01 1.55
N SER A 98 7.63 -23.91 0.56
CA SER A 98 7.95 -24.01 -0.86
C SER A 98 8.47 -22.69 -1.44
N ASN A 99 8.74 -22.67 -2.75
CA ASN A 99 9.19 -21.48 -3.47
C ASN A 99 8.12 -21.05 -4.47
N ILE A 100 7.95 -19.73 -4.63
CA ILE A 100 7.08 -19.11 -5.64
C ILE A 100 7.94 -18.18 -6.51
N HIS A 101 7.68 -18.19 -7.81
CA HIS A 101 8.33 -17.35 -8.81
C HIS A 101 7.28 -16.50 -9.50
N LEU A 102 7.17 -15.25 -9.09
CA LEU A 102 6.28 -14.29 -9.74
C LEU A 102 7.02 -13.62 -10.89
N ARG A 103 6.34 -13.45 -12.00
CA ARG A 103 6.81 -12.76 -13.18
C ARG A 103 5.83 -11.65 -13.55
N CYS A 104 6.35 -10.51 -13.98
CA CYS A 104 5.59 -9.40 -14.53
C CYS A 104 6.25 -8.89 -15.80
N ARG A 105 5.51 -8.93 -16.92
CA ARG A 105 5.98 -8.48 -18.22
C ARG A 105 5.22 -7.24 -18.65
N ALA A 106 5.95 -6.20 -19.05
CA ALA A 106 5.32 -4.99 -19.56
C ALA A 106 6.00 -4.54 -20.87
N HIS A 107 5.19 -3.90 -21.71
CA HIS A 107 5.57 -3.25 -22.95
C HIS A 107 5.44 -1.73 -22.79
N GLY A 108 6.16 -0.99 -23.64
CA GLY A 108 6.15 0.47 -23.64
C GLY A 108 7.48 1.03 -24.14
N TYR A 109 7.49 2.31 -24.44
CA TYR A 109 8.74 2.98 -24.82
C TYR A 109 8.83 4.37 -24.16
N PRO A 110 9.94 4.66 -23.47
CA PRO A 110 11.08 3.78 -23.14
C PRO A 110 10.66 2.47 -22.45
N LYS A 111 11.55 1.47 -22.39
CA LYS A 111 11.25 0.19 -21.76
C LYS A 111 10.82 0.42 -20.31
N PRO A 112 9.64 -0.10 -19.87
CA PRO A 112 9.17 0.07 -18.51
C PRO A 112 10.10 -0.60 -17.49
N VAL A 113 10.26 0.06 -16.36
CA VAL A 113 10.85 -0.51 -15.14
C VAL A 113 9.74 -1.18 -14.36
N ILE A 114 9.95 -2.44 -13.99
CA ILE A 114 9.03 -3.22 -13.16
C ILE A 114 9.43 -3.10 -11.71
N THR A 115 8.49 -2.71 -10.87
CA THR A 115 8.67 -2.61 -9.43
C THR A 115 7.58 -3.40 -8.71
N TRP A 116 7.99 -4.25 -7.76
CA TRP A 116 7.11 -5.01 -6.90
C TRP A 116 6.96 -4.33 -5.54
N SER A 117 5.75 -4.37 -5.01
CA SER A 117 5.45 -3.97 -3.64
C SER A 117 4.30 -4.82 -3.08
N ARG A 118 4.04 -4.71 -1.79
CA ARG A 118 2.87 -5.34 -1.18
C ARG A 118 1.76 -4.28 -0.99
N GLU A 119 0.53 -4.63 -1.35
CA GLU A 119 -0.64 -3.75 -1.18
C GLU A 119 -0.93 -3.47 0.31
N ASP A 120 -0.63 -4.45 1.19
CA ASP A 120 -0.81 -4.34 2.64
C ASP A 120 0.30 -3.53 3.34
N GLN A 121 1.16 -2.85 2.58
CA GLN A 121 2.27 -2.01 3.04
C GLN A 121 3.31 -2.73 3.92
N LYS A 122 3.34 -4.05 3.90
CA LYS A 122 4.39 -4.84 4.54
C LYS A 122 5.60 -4.96 3.62
N ALA A 123 6.76 -5.20 4.22
CA ALA A 123 7.96 -5.47 3.45
C ALA A 123 7.89 -6.86 2.77
N ILE A 124 8.42 -6.95 1.56
CA ILE A 124 8.72 -8.21 0.88
C ILE A 124 9.92 -8.83 1.58
N VAL A 125 9.79 -10.09 2.00
CA VAL A 125 10.87 -10.83 2.68
C VAL A 125 11.58 -11.74 1.68
N LEU A 126 12.77 -11.31 1.27
CA LEU A 126 13.65 -12.12 0.42
C LEU A 126 14.57 -12.95 1.30
N ARG A 127 14.51 -14.28 1.16
CA ARG A 127 15.38 -15.20 1.88
C ARG A 127 16.53 -15.60 0.96
N THR A 128 17.74 -15.45 1.46
CA THR A 128 18.95 -15.75 0.73
C THR A 128 19.73 -16.89 1.42
N ASN A 129 20.57 -17.57 0.69
CA ASN A 129 21.47 -18.58 1.25
C ASN A 129 22.73 -17.95 1.87
N ASP A 130 22.79 -16.62 1.97
CA ASP A 130 23.89 -15.92 2.61
C ASP A 130 23.78 -16.05 4.13
N PRO A 131 24.75 -16.70 4.82
CA PRO A 131 24.73 -16.85 6.26
C PRO A 131 24.78 -15.51 7.03
N ALA A 132 25.38 -14.47 6.44
CA ALA A 132 25.49 -13.15 7.05
C ALA A 132 24.17 -12.37 6.98
N ASN A 133 23.37 -12.58 5.91
CA ASN A 133 22.11 -11.91 5.70
C ASN A 133 21.02 -12.88 5.20
N PRO A 134 20.53 -13.80 6.06
CA PRO A 134 19.60 -14.85 5.63
C PRO A 134 18.22 -14.31 5.21
N LYS A 135 17.89 -13.08 5.63
CA LYS A 135 16.60 -12.43 5.33
C LYS A 135 16.82 -10.95 5.05
N ARG A 136 16.44 -10.51 3.86
CA ARG A 136 16.39 -9.10 3.46
C ARG A 136 14.94 -8.66 3.38
N LYS A 137 14.62 -7.50 3.95
CA LYS A 137 13.29 -6.90 3.92
C LYS A 137 13.31 -5.66 3.03
N GLU A 138 12.48 -5.66 2.00
CA GLU A 138 12.39 -4.58 1.02
C GLU A 138 10.95 -4.08 0.93
N MET A 139 10.73 -2.78 0.97
CA MET A 139 9.41 -2.21 0.73
C MET A 139 9.03 -2.28 -0.74
N THR A 140 10.04 -2.16 -1.61
CA THR A 140 9.91 -2.25 -3.06
C THR A 140 11.08 -3.08 -3.61
N TYR A 141 10.80 -3.89 -4.62
CA TYR A 141 11.80 -4.71 -5.30
C TYR A 141 11.71 -4.46 -6.81
N GLU A 142 12.83 -4.15 -7.45
CA GLU A 142 12.90 -3.89 -8.88
C GLU A 142 13.34 -5.14 -9.65
N GLY A 143 12.60 -5.49 -10.68
CA GLY A 143 12.90 -6.62 -11.56
C GLY A 143 11.67 -7.26 -12.18
N GLU A 144 11.82 -7.90 -13.34
CA GLU A 144 10.76 -8.66 -14.02
C GLU A 144 10.30 -9.88 -13.21
N PHE A 145 11.22 -10.48 -12.43
CA PHE A 145 10.99 -11.68 -11.63
C PHE A 145 11.14 -11.37 -10.15
N LEU A 146 10.16 -11.77 -9.36
CA LEU A 146 10.23 -11.77 -7.91
C LEU A 146 10.23 -13.23 -7.40
N ASN A 147 11.37 -13.65 -6.85
CA ASN A 147 11.55 -15.02 -6.35
C ASN A 147 11.37 -15.02 -4.83
N LEU A 148 10.32 -15.68 -4.35
CA LEU A 148 10.03 -15.89 -2.95
C LEU A 148 10.41 -17.32 -2.58
N THR A 149 11.48 -17.49 -1.80
CA THR A 149 11.98 -18.80 -1.38
C THR A 149 11.57 -19.12 0.05
N HIS A 150 11.29 -20.42 0.35
CA HIS A 150 10.86 -20.89 1.67
C HIS A 150 9.74 -20.01 2.24
N ILE A 151 8.66 -19.84 1.46
CA ILE A 151 7.52 -18.98 1.82
C ILE A 151 6.90 -19.43 3.13
N THR A 152 6.44 -18.47 3.92
CA THR A 152 5.73 -18.68 5.17
C THR A 152 4.35 -18.04 5.10
N ARG A 153 3.47 -18.36 6.05
CA ARG A 153 2.13 -17.76 6.14
C ARG A 153 2.17 -16.22 6.23
N SER A 154 3.27 -15.63 6.73
CA SER A 154 3.45 -14.17 6.77
C SER A 154 3.71 -13.55 5.39
N ASP A 155 4.13 -14.34 4.41
CA ASP A 155 4.35 -13.89 3.03
C ASP A 155 3.05 -13.90 2.21
N MET A 156 1.97 -14.50 2.74
CA MET A 156 0.63 -14.47 2.15
C MET A 156 0.12 -13.03 2.02
N GLY A 157 -0.56 -12.76 0.92
CA GLY A 157 -1.20 -11.47 0.67
C GLY A 157 -1.06 -10.98 -0.76
N PRO A 158 -1.59 -9.80 -1.06
CA PRO A 158 -1.55 -9.21 -2.38
C PRO A 158 -0.21 -8.53 -2.67
N TYR A 159 0.37 -8.91 -3.78
CA TYR A 159 1.55 -8.28 -4.38
C TYR A 159 1.11 -7.43 -5.56
N LEU A 160 1.69 -6.25 -5.70
CA LEU A 160 1.48 -5.35 -6.81
C LEU A 160 2.73 -5.34 -7.69
N CYS A 161 2.56 -5.71 -8.94
CA CYS A 161 3.51 -5.43 -9.99
C CYS A 161 3.17 -4.07 -10.60
N MET A 162 4.08 -3.14 -10.61
CA MET A 162 3.93 -1.81 -11.19
C MET A 162 4.90 -1.63 -12.35
N ALA A 163 4.40 -1.15 -13.49
CA ALA A 163 5.22 -0.83 -14.65
C ALA A 163 5.22 0.69 -14.88
N ASN A 164 6.40 1.27 -14.95
CA ASN A 164 6.62 2.71 -15.13
C ASN A 164 7.74 2.98 -16.11
N ASN A 165 7.52 3.87 -17.07
CA ASN A 165 8.54 4.35 -18.00
C ASN A 165 8.55 5.88 -18.13
N SER A 166 8.08 6.59 -17.09
CA SER A 166 7.93 8.05 -17.05
C SER A 166 6.91 8.63 -18.04
N VAL A 167 6.17 7.76 -18.75
CA VAL A 167 5.05 8.14 -19.62
C VAL A 167 3.75 7.73 -18.92
N PRO A 168 2.86 8.66 -18.55
CA PRO A 168 1.63 8.34 -17.86
C PRO A 168 0.62 7.63 -18.79
N PRO A 169 -0.27 6.77 -18.24
CA PRO A 169 -0.40 6.41 -16.82
C PRO A 169 0.58 5.31 -16.38
N ILE A 170 0.97 5.30 -15.10
CA ILE A 170 1.59 4.13 -14.49
C ILE A 170 0.53 3.03 -14.37
N VAL A 171 0.87 1.80 -14.72
CA VAL A 171 -0.05 0.66 -14.64
C VAL A 171 0.41 -0.35 -13.61
N SER A 172 -0.54 -1.03 -12.99
CA SER A 172 -0.26 -2.06 -12.00
C SER A 172 -1.16 -3.28 -12.17
N LYS A 173 -0.63 -4.46 -11.81
CA LYS A 173 -1.38 -5.72 -11.73
C LYS A 173 -1.24 -6.29 -10.34
N ARG A 174 -2.37 -6.66 -9.74
CA ARG A 174 -2.45 -7.30 -8.44
C ARG A 174 -2.37 -8.81 -8.60
N ILE A 175 -1.52 -9.46 -7.81
CA ILE A 175 -1.32 -10.91 -7.79
C ILE A 175 -1.44 -11.37 -6.35
N MET A 176 -2.37 -12.27 -6.06
CA MET A 176 -2.55 -12.83 -4.73
C MET A 176 -1.65 -14.03 -4.53
N VAL A 177 -0.84 -14.01 -3.48
CA VAL A 177 -0.06 -15.17 -3.03
C VAL A 177 -0.77 -15.83 -1.86
N ASN A 178 -1.19 -17.08 -2.04
CA ASN A 178 -1.85 -17.90 -1.04
C ASN A 178 -0.89 -18.97 -0.55
N VAL A 179 -0.62 -18.98 0.75
CA VAL A 179 0.24 -20.00 1.38
C VAL A 179 -0.65 -21.01 2.08
N HIS A 180 -0.56 -22.29 1.71
CA HIS A 180 -1.38 -23.37 2.23
C HIS A 180 -0.68 -24.09 3.38
N PHE A 181 -1.39 -24.26 4.50
CA PHE A 181 -0.91 -25.00 5.68
C PHE A 181 -2.08 -25.58 6.47
N ARG A 182 -1.79 -26.60 7.29
CA ARG A 182 -2.78 -27.20 8.19
C ARG A 182 -3.19 -26.23 9.29
N PRO A 183 -4.40 -26.37 9.85
CA PRO A 183 -4.83 -25.56 10.98
C PRO A 183 -3.86 -25.63 12.16
N VAL A 184 -3.66 -24.51 12.82
CA VAL A 184 -2.93 -24.39 14.08
C VAL A 184 -3.78 -23.59 15.05
N ILE A 185 -3.97 -24.09 16.27
CA ILE A 185 -4.78 -23.44 17.30
C ILE A 185 -3.88 -23.06 18.47
N HIS A 186 -3.95 -21.79 18.86
CA HIS A 186 -3.33 -21.25 20.03
C HIS A 186 -4.41 -20.91 21.07
N VAL A 187 -4.31 -21.50 22.24
CA VAL A 187 -5.24 -21.26 23.36
C VAL A 187 -4.54 -20.36 24.37
N PRO A 188 -4.98 -19.09 24.52
CA PRO A 188 -4.34 -18.16 25.45
C PRO A 188 -4.47 -18.60 26.90
N ASN A 189 -5.67 -19.07 27.29
CA ASN A 189 -6.00 -19.49 28.64
C ASN A 189 -6.55 -20.92 28.64
N GLN A 190 -5.73 -21.89 29.07
CA GLN A 190 -6.11 -23.30 29.08
C GLN A 190 -6.88 -23.74 30.34
N LEU A 191 -6.88 -22.91 31.39
CA LEU A 191 -7.55 -23.16 32.65
C LEU A 191 -8.24 -21.88 33.12
N ILE A 192 -9.57 -21.96 33.31
CA ILE A 192 -10.40 -20.80 33.65
C ILE A 192 -11.30 -21.13 34.84
N GLY A 193 -11.11 -20.41 35.94
CA GLY A 193 -12.01 -20.47 37.11
C GLY A 193 -13.14 -19.48 36.94
N VAL A 194 -14.38 -19.93 37.21
CA VAL A 194 -15.60 -19.13 36.99
C VAL A 194 -16.53 -19.25 38.18
N PRO A 195 -16.95 -18.13 38.80
CA PRO A 195 -17.96 -18.15 39.84
C PRO A 195 -19.34 -18.55 39.30
N ILE A 196 -20.14 -19.24 40.11
CA ILE A 196 -21.53 -19.58 39.74
C ILE A 196 -22.34 -18.29 39.47
N GLY A 197 -23.14 -18.32 38.39
CA GLY A 197 -24.02 -17.22 37.98
C GLY A 197 -23.33 -16.15 37.11
N SER A 198 -21.98 -16.14 37.00
CA SER A 198 -21.25 -15.18 36.18
C SER A 198 -21.20 -15.58 34.70
N GLU A 199 -20.83 -14.64 33.85
CA GLU A 199 -20.55 -14.86 32.46
C GLU A 199 -19.03 -15.13 32.25
N THR A 200 -18.69 -16.02 31.35
CA THR A 200 -17.30 -16.27 30.95
C THR A 200 -17.16 -16.49 29.47
N THR A 201 -16.03 -16.04 28.91
CA THR A 201 -15.72 -16.21 27.48
C THR A 201 -14.42 -16.99 27.29
N LEU A 202 -14.51 -18.10 26.59
CA LEU A 202 -13.41 -18.93 26.17
C LEU A 202 -12.88 -18.43 24.81
N GLU A 203 -11.56 -18.48 24.60
CA GLU A 203 -10.92 -17.95 23.41
C GLU A 203 -9.94 -18.94 22.81
N CYS A 204 -10.01 -19.10 21.47
CA CYS A 204 -9.03 -19.83 20.67
C CYS A 204 -8.62 -18.96 19.46
N ASN A 205 -7.32 -18.83 19.24
CA ASN A 205 -6.76 -18.16 18.07
C ASN A 205 -6.34 -19.22 17.04
N LEU A 206 -7.03 -19.20 15.92
CA LEU A 206 -6.86 -20.15 14.82
C LEU A 206 -6.09 -19.54 13.66
N GLU A 207 -5.12 -20.26 13.14
CA GLU A 207 -4.47 -19.99 11.86
C GLU A 207 -4.72 -21.16 10.91
N ALA A 208 -5.26 -20.89 9.72
CA ALA A 208 -5.54 -21.92 8.73
C ALA A 208 -5.58 -21.36 7.29
N SER A 209 -5.02 -22.10 6.36
CA SER A 209 -5.15 -21.85 4.93
C SER A 209 -4.98 -23.17 4.14
N PRO A 210 -5.95 -23.57 3.31
CA PRO A 210 -7.24 -22.96 3.03
C PRO A 210 -8.13 -22.79 4.26
N LYS A 211 -9.19 -21.98 4.12
CA LYS A 211 -10.16 -21.73 5.20
C LYS A 211 -10.65 -23.06 5.78
N SER A 212 -10.64 -23.16 7.11
CA SER A 212 -11.10 -24.32 7.86
C SER A 212 -12.59 -24.23 8.21
N ILE A 213 -13.18 -25.39 8.49
CA ILE A 213 -14.41 -25.49 9.25
C ILE A 213 -14.01 -25.51 10.71
N GLN A 214 -14.61 -24.65 11.54
CA GLN A 214 -14.32 -24.55 12.96
C GLN A 214 -15.58 -24.68 13.80
N TYR A 215 -15.43 -25.29 14.98
CA TYR A 215 -16.54 -25.53 15.90
C TYR A 215 -16.04 -25.77 17.32
N TRP A 216 -16.96 -25.65 18.28
CA TRP A 216 -16.74 -25.94 19.68
C TRP A 216 -17.42 -27.25 20.08
N THR A 217 -16.75 -28.07 20.91
CA THR A 217 -17.32 -29.28 21.48
C THR A 217 -17.02 -29.36 22.98
N ARG A 218 -17.82 -30.15 23.69
CA ARG A 218 -17.51 -30.58 25.07
C ARG A 218 -16.75 -31.90 25.06
N ASP A 219 -16.29 -32.31 26.25
CA ASP A 219 -15.66 -33.61 26.50
C ASP A 219 -16.56 -34.78 26.13
N SER A 220 -17.90 -34.62 26.22
CA SER A 220 -18.89 -35.58 25.75
C SER A 220 -18.88 -35.79 24.20
N GLY A 221 -18.18 -34.93 23.44
CA GLY A 221 -18.24 -34.91 21.98
C GLY A 221 -19.44 -34.11 21.43
N GLU A 222 -20.27 -33.53 22.29
CA GLU A 222 -21.39 -32.69 21.90
C GLU A 222 -20.91 -31.39 21.26
N MET A 223 -21.45 -31.07 20.07
CA MET A 223 -21.17 -29.80 19.39
C MET A 223 -21.98 -28.66 20.03
N LEU A 224 -21.28 -27.59 20.39
CA LEU A 224 -21.89 -26.40 20.96
C LEU A 224 -22.31 -25.42 19.87
N ILE A 225 -23.62 -25.18 19.79
CA ILE A 225 -24.25 -24.25 18.85
C ILE A 225 -24.79 -23.08 19.66
N SER A 226 -24.75 -21.87 19.08
CA SER A 226 -25.28 -20.66 19.72
C SER A 226 -26.76 -20.85 20.15
N ASN A 227 -27.01 -20.66 21.45
CA ASN A 227 -28.31 -20.71 22.08
C ASN A 227 -28.39 -19.71 23.23
N LYS A 228 -29.32 -19.88 24.20
CA LYS A 228 -29.44 -18.98 25.34
C LYS A 228 -28.31 -19.13 26.38
N GLU A 229 -27.68 -20.29 26.46
CA GLU A 229 -26.61 -20.59 27.40
C GLU A 229 -25.21 -20.38 26.79
N TYR A 230 -25.07 -20.68 25.50
CA TYR A 230 -23.82 -20.59 24.75
C TYR A 230 -23.92 -19.62 23.58
N ILE A 231 -22.99 -18.70 23.48
CA ILE A 231 -22.88 -17.79 22.33
C ILE A 231 -21.52 -18.02 21.66
N THR A 232 -21.54 -18.48 20.41
CA THR A 232 -20.32 -18.66 19.63
C THR A 232 -20.13 -17.48 18.69
N HIS A 233 -18.92 -16.95 18.61
CA HIS A 233 -18.58 -15.88 17.68
C HIS A 233 -17.23 -16.13 17.02
N GLU A 234 -17.10 -15.72 15.74
CA GLU A 234 -15.88 -15.81 14.95
C GLU A 234 -15.51 -14.42 14.43
N LYS A 235 -14.26 -14.03 14.63
CA LYS A 235 -13.71 -12.78 14.11
C LYS A 235 -12.49 -13.04 13.28
N HIS A 236 -12.55 -12.76 11.97
CA HIS A 236 -11.41 -12.82 11.08
C HIS A 236 -10.53 -11.58 11.26
N SER A 237 -9.23 -11.77 11.47
CA SER A 237 -8.27 -10.68 11.66
C SER A 237 -7.46 -10.38 10.40
N ASN A 238 -7.16 -11.42 9.60
CA ASN A 238 -6.45 -11.31 8.32
C ASN A 238 -6.80 -12.50 7.40
N PHE A 239 -6.00 -12.73 6.35
CA PHE A 239 -6.25 -13.78 5.34
C PHE A 239 -6.32 -15.20 5.92
N TYR A 240 -5.66 -15.49 7.06
CA TYR A 240 -5.54 -16.83 7.62
C TYR A 240 -5.80 -16.91 9.13
N MET A 241 -5.98 -15.78 9.82
CA MET A 241 -6.20 -15.76 11.28
C MET A 241 -7.67 -15.54 11.61
N THR A 242 -8.20 -16.39 12.47
CA THR A 242 -9.55 -16.29 13.00
C THR A 242 -9.53 -16.43 14.53
N LYS A 243 -10.16 -15.52 15.22
CA LYS A 243 -10.42 -15.62 16.65
C LYS A 243 -11.78 -16.27 16.87
N MET A 244 -11.79 -17.41 17.54
CA MET A 244 -13.01 -18.11 17.96
C MET A 244 -13.29 -17.81 19.42
N THR A 245 -14.52 -17.45 19.75
CA THR A 245 -14.96 -17.26 21.13
C THR A 245 -16.20 -18.07 21.41
N LEU A 246 -16.28 -18.60 22.63
CA LEU A 246 -17.45 -19.26 23.21
C LEU A 246 -17.77 -18.58 24.53
N THR A 247 -18.91 -17.90 24.62
CA THR A 247 -19.40 -17.25 25.85
C THR A 247 -20.44 -18.12 26.49
N ILE A 248 -20.25 -18.42 27.79
CA ILE A 248 -21.22 -19.08 28.67
C ILE A 248 -21.91 -17.98 29.47
N THR A 249 -23.18 -17.71 29.20
CA THR A 249 -23.91 -16.53 29.72
C THR A 249 -24.21 -16.59 31.22
N HIS A 250 -24.49 -17.78 31.74
CA HIS A 250 -24.76 -18.01 33.16
C HIS A 250 -24.09 -19.32 33.59
N PHE A 251 -22.92 -19.21 34.18
CA PHE A 251 -22.14 -20.37 34.57
C PHE A 251 -22.82 -21.11 35.74
N ARG A 252 -22.95 -22.42 35.61
CA ARG A 252 -23.46 -23.35 36.63
C ARG A 252 -22.49 -24.51 36.77
N SER A 253 -22.56 -25.27 37.90
CA SER A 253 -21.70 -26.45 38.12
C SER A 253 -21.69 -27.46 36.95
N GLN A 254 -22.84 -27.61 36.25
CA GLN A 254 -22.95 -28.46 35.07
C GLN A 254 -22.12 -27.98 33.86
N HIS A 255 -21.71 -26.69 33.84
CA HIS A 255 -20.88 -26.13 32.82
C HIS A 255 -19.37 -26.33 33.09
N ALA A 256 -18.99 -26.78 34.29
CA ALA A 256 -17.62 -27.20 34.56
C ALA A 256 -17.25 -28.40 33.71
N GLY A 257 -16.01 -28.44 33.21
CA GLY A 257 -15.55 -29.51 32.35
C GLY A 257 -14.58 -29.04 31.31
N GLU A 258 -14.35 -29.86 30.30
CA GLU A 258 -13.43 -29.56 29.20
C GLU A 258 -14.18 -29.11 27.95
N TYR A 259 -13.68 -28.05 27.37
CA TYR A 259 -14.15 -27.46 26.10
C TYR A 259 -13.05 -27.55 25.06
N TYR A 260 -13.45 -27.88 23.85
CA TYR A 260 -12.52 -28.04 22.74
C TYR A 260 -12.91 -27.13 21.59
N CYS A 261 -11.98 -26.28 21.14
CA CYS A 261 -12.09 -25.60 19.85
C CYS A 261 -11.39 -26.46 18.80
N THR A 262 -12.10 -26.84 17.75
CA THR A 262 -11.61 -27.71 16.68
C THR A 262 -11.67 -26.98 15.34
N ALA A 263 -10.63 -27.13 14.52
CA ALA A 263 -10.58 -26.60 13.18
C ALA A 263 -10.06 -27.65 12.20
N LYS A 264 -10.70 -27.79 11.03
CA LYS A 264 -10.38 -28.77 10.01
C LYS A 264 -10.39 -28.15 8.63
N ASN A 265 -9.32 -28.34 7.86
CA ASN A 265 -9.26 -28.03 6.43
C ASN A 265 -8.81 -29.25 5.63
N SER A 266 -8.59 -29.08 4.30
CA SER A 266 -8.15 -30.17 3.40
C SER A 266 -6.77 -30.76 3.73
N LEU A 267 -5.95 -30.05 4.54
CA LEU A 267 -4.58 -30.44 4.87
C LEU A 267 -4.45 -31.06 6.26
N GLY A 268 -5.48 -30.97 7.10
CA GLY A 268 -5.46 -31.59 8.43
C GLY A 268 -6.44 -30.96 9.40
N GLU A 269 -6.28 -31.36 10.65
CA GLU A 269 -7.12 -30.95 11.78
C GLU A 269 -6.25 -30.50 12.96
N ALA A 270 -6.75 -29.57 13.75
CA ALA A 270 -6.16 -29.13 15.00
C ALA A 270 -7.25 -28.92 16.05
N GLN A 271 -6.89 -29.15 17.32
CA GLN A 271 -7.79 -29.02 18.46
C GLN A 271 -7.07 -28.30 19.61
N GLY A 272 -7.75 -27.35 20.23
CA GLY A 272 -7.31 -26.68 21.45
C GLY A 272 -8.22 -27.04 22.61
N ARG A 273 -7.67 -27.26 23.82
CA ARG A 273 -8.39 -27.66 25.03
C ARG A 273 -8.40 -26.54 26.05
N ILE A 274 -9.56 -26.27 26.64
CA ILE A 274 -9.77 -25.33 27.75
C ILE A 274 -10.53 -26.07 28.84
N LYS A 275 -10.01 -26.08 30.07
CA LYS A 275 -10.67 -26.61 31.24
C LYS A 275 -11.31 -25.46 32.02
N VAL A 276 -12.60 -25.55 32.22
CA VAL A 276 -13.39 -24.60 33.05
C VAL A 276 -13.75 -25.29 34.37
N TYR A 277 -13.50 -24.61 35.47
CA TYR A 277 -13.83 -25.11 36.79
C TYR A 277 -14.57 -24.04 37.59
N GLU A 278 -15.41 -24.50 38.55
CA GLU A 278 -16.12 -23.66 39.48
C GLU A 278 -15.14 -23.03 40.50
N MET A 279 -15.24 -21.74 40.69
CA MET A 279 -14.46 -20.98 41.67
C MET A 279 -15.39 -20.44 42.73
N GLU A 280 -15.07 -20.70 44.00
CA GLU A 280 -15.79 -20.10 45.12
C GLU A 280 -15.68 -18.59 45.05
N GLN A 281 -16.79 -17.87 45.26
CA GLN A 281 -16.74 -16.43 45.40
C GLN A 281 -15.98 -16.10 46.70
N PRO A 282 -15.09 -15.09 46.67
CA PRO A 282 -14.51 -14.62 47.91
C PRO A 282 -15.65 -14.22 48.84
N THR A 283 -15.80 -14.93 49.96
CA THR A 283 -16.66 -14.46 51.02
C THR A 283 -16.14 -13.11 51.47
N GLU A 284 -16.99 -12.09 51.47
CA GLU A 284 -16.62 -10.81 52.08
C GLU A 284 -16.09 -11.11 53.50
N PRO A 285 -14.93 -10.51 53.89
CA PRO A 285 -14.47 -10.68 55.25
C PRO A 285 -15.59 -10.25 56.19
N PRO A 286 -15.85 -11.02 57.28
CA PRO A 286 -16.91 -10.66 58.25
C PRO A 286 -16.70 -9.20 58.64
N SER A 287 -17.74 -8.39 58.46
CA SER A 287 -17.74 -7.01 58.96
C SER A 287 -17.49 -7.07 60.46
N TYR A 288 -16.30 -6.67 60.89
CA TYR A 288 -16.04 -6.40 62.28
C TYR A 288 -17.00 -5.27 62.64
N TYR A 289 -18.00 -5.59 63.44
CA TYR A 289 -18.74 -4.57 64.16
C TYR A 289 -17.73 -3.88 65.06
N GLU A 290 -17.43 -2.62 64.82
CA GLU A 290 -16.81 -1.76 65.83
C GLU A 290 -17.79 -1.66 67.01
N GLU A 291 -17.51 -2.41 68.05
CA GLU A 291 -18.12 -2.15 69.32
C GLU A 291 -17.68 -0.75 69.72
N GLU A 292 -18.63 0.19 69.69
CA GLU A 292 -18.54 1.52 70.32
C GLU A 292 -18.21 1.33 71.74
N LEU A 293 -16.99 1.45 72.20
CA LEU A 293 -16.57 1.59 73.55
C LEU A 293 -17.03 2.96 74.07
N ASP A 294 -18.17 3.01 74.71
CA ASP A 294 -18.59 4.15 75.52
C ASP A 294 -17.51 4.47 76.57
N LEU A 295 -16.70 5.47 76.29
CA LEU A 295 -15.75 6.06 77.21
C LEU A 295 -16.54 7.04 78.08
N HIS A 296 -16.94 6.60 79.25
CA HIS A 296 -17.30 7.49 80.36
C HIS A 296 -16.10 8.34 80.74
N GLU A 297 -16.24 9.62 80.56
CA GLU A 297 -15.33 10.65 81.06
C GLU A 297 -15.41 10.62 82.63
N ASN A 298 -14.27 10.31 83.28
CA ASN A 298 -14.02 10.73 84.65
C ASN A 298 -12.67 11.46 84.72
N GLU A 299 -12.75 12.74 84.95
CA GLU A 299 -11.62 13.58 85.34
C GLU A 299 -10.91 13.00 86.52
N VAL A 300 -9.59 13.04 86.59
CA VAL A 300 -8.68 13.59 87.63
C VAL A 300 -7.20 13.20 87.38
N GLY A 301 -6.32 14.17 87.42
CA GLY A 301 -4.93 13.97 87.87
C GLY A 301 -3.77 14.01 86.90
N ARG A 302 -3.26 15.18 86.81
CA ARG A 302 -1.94 15.60 86.41
C ARG A 302 -0.81 14.67 86.84
N SER A 303 -0.02 14.07 85.93
CA SER A 303 1.46 13.93 86.08
C SER A 303 2.07 13.53 84.80
N GLY A 304 3.10 14.26 84.40
CA GLY A 304 3.84 14.08 83.14
C GLY A 304 4.68 12.82 83.08
N TYR A 305 4.53 12.13 81.96
CA TYR A 305 5.53 11.19 81.52
C TYR A 305 5.36 11.09 80.01
N THR A 306 6.39 11.41 79.24
CA THR A 306 6.51 11.18 77.79
C THR A 306 6.84 9.72 77.55
N PRO A 307 6.10 8.98 76.73
CA PRO A 307 6.59 7.68 76.24
C PRO A 307 7.26 7.85 74.87
N ASP A 308 8.44 7.26 74.78
CA ASP A 308 9.24 7.10 73.61
C ASP A 308 8.44 6.40 72.47
N ILE A 309 8.50 6.98 71.28
CA ILE A 309 7.89 6.41 70.09
C ILE A 309 8.78 5.26 69.60
N PHE A 310 8.36 4.03 69.81
CA PHE A 310 8.96 2.89 69.09
C PHE A 310 8.46 2.88 67.66
N THR A 311 9.33 3.23 66.72
CA THR A 311 9.11 3.01 65.28
C THR A 311 9.37 1.55 64.97
N ASN A 312 8.32 0.79 64.69
CA ASN A 312 8.41 -0.54 64.11
C ASN A 312 8.72 -0.39 62.63
N GLU A 313 9.96 -0.62 62.25
CA GLU A 313 10.38 -0.79 60.83
C GLU A 313 9.84 -2.13 60.30
N ILE A 314 9.03 -2.08 59.27
CA ILE A 314 8.62 -3.22 58.47
C ILE A 314 9.71 -3.49 57.41
N PRO A 315 10.25 -4.71 57.33
CA PRO A 315 11.25 -5.02 56.33
C PRO A 315 10.63 -5.01 54.92
N ALA A 316 11.15 -4.16 54.04
CA ALA A 316 10.79 -4.11 52.63
C ALA A 316 11.34 -5.36 51.92
N TYR A 317 10.44 -6.23 51.43
CA TYR A 317 10.78 -7.27 50.47
C TYR A 317 11.02 -6.67 49.10
N GLY A 318 12.14 -7.08 48.52
CA GLY A 318 12.79 -6.51 47.37
C GLY A 318 11.92 -6.39 46.09
N ARG A 319 12.06 -5.24 45.44
CA ARG A 319 11.71 -5.01 44.05
C ARG A 319 12.71 -5.67 43.09
N PRO A 320 12.28 -6.25 41.98
CA PRO A 320 13.21 -6.72 40.94
C PRO A 320 13.92 -5.53 40.27
N ARG A 321 15.20 -5.66 40.06
CA ARG A 321 16.07 -4.68 39.38
C ARG A 321 15.61 -4.45 37.93
N SER A 322 15.39 -3.19 37.59
CA SER A 322 15.38 -2.72 36.20
C SER A 322 16.81 -2.77 35.64
N TRP A 323 16.95 -3.34 34.48
CA TRP A 323 18.17 -3.25 33.69
C TRP A 323 18.23 -1.87 33.03
N GLU A 324 19.12 -1.03 33.49
CA GLU A 324 19.65 0.12 32.75
C GLU A 324 20.82 -0.36 31.93
N GLY A 325 20.79 -0.11 30.65
CA GLY A 325 21.85 -0.41 29.70
C GLY A 325 21.90 0.61 28.59
N ASP A 326 22.92 1.44 28.69
CA ASP A 326 23.70 2.09 27.64
C ASP A 326 23.11 3.23 26.82
N THR A 327 23.58 4.39 27.22
CA THR A 327 23.61 5.67 26.52
C THR A 327 24.41 5.62 25.22
N VAL A 328 23.84 6.11 24.11
CA VAL A 328 24.56 6.53 22.91
C VAL A 328 24.42 8.05 22.77
N PRO A 329 25.49 8.81 22.47
CA PRO A 329 25.49 10.26 22.52
C PRO A 329 24.95 10.91 21.25
N THR A 330 23.96 11.77 21.43
CA THR A 330 23.57 12.72 20.38
C THR A 330 24.40 14.00 20.50
N LYS A 331 25.12 14.33 19.45
CA LYS A 331 25.56 15.69 19.13
C LYS A 331 24.93 16.04 17.78
N TYR A 332 24.17 17.13 17.72
CA TYR A 332 24.36 18.24 16.83
C TYR A 332 23.25 19.30 17.00
N ASN A 333 23.68 20.43 17.55
CA ASN A 333 23.46 21.85 17.29
C ASN A 333 22.08 22.42 16.96
N ASP A 334 21.74 23.33 17.89
CA ASP A 334 21.04 24.59 17.82
C ASP A 334 21.21 25.41 16.53
N VAL A 335 20.11 26.01 16.06
CA VAL A 335 20.05 27.41 15.59
C VAL A 335 18.64 27.97 15.80
N ILE A 336 18.50 28.84 16.76
CA ILE A 336 17.83 30.12 16.94
C ILE A 336 16.88 30.60 15.82
N ALA A 337 15.64 30.94 16.20
CA ALA A 337 15.05 32.27 15.94
C ALA A 337 13.69 32.46 16.63
N ARG A 338 13.68 33.44 17.42
CA ARG A 338 12.73 34.39 18.00
C ARG A 338 11.48 34.68 17.18
N GLY A 339 10.36 34.81 17.93
CA GLY A 339 9.58 36.05 17.89
C GLY A 339 8.14 35.91 17.50
N GLY A 340 7.24 36.33 18.40
CA GLY A 340 6.03 37.02 18.01
C GLY A 340 4.71 36.58 18.66
N HIS A 341 4.29 37.29 19.65
CA HIS A 341 2.99 37.33 20.34
C HIS A 341 1.76 37.48 19.39
N GLY A 342 0.62 36.97 19.82
CA GLY A 342 -0.68 37.35 19.31
C GLY A 342 -1.83 36.52 19.87
N THR A 343 -2.47 37.08 20.89
CA THR A 343 -3.66 36.60 21.62
C THR A 343 -4.97 36.86 20.88
N TYR A 344 -6.07 36.28 21.43
CA TYR A 344 -7.53 36.44 21.23
C TYR A 344 -8.17 35.55 20.16
N GLY A 345 -9.21 34.78 20.39
CA GLY A 345 -10.41 34.80 21.16
C GLY A 345 -11.39 33.89 20.41
N GLY A 346 -12.08 32.98 21.07
CA GLY A 346 -13.29 32.33 20.54
C GLY A 346 -14.49 33.27 20.66
N PRO A 347 -15.73 32.87 20.40
CA PRO A 347 -16.33 31.55 20.49
C PRO A 347 -17.42 31.20 19.41
N ASN A 348 -17.88 29.93 19.42
CA ASN A 348 -19.27 29.46 19.17
C ASN A 348 -19.98 29.70 17.81
N HIS A 349 -20.46 28.68 17.15
CA HIS A 349 -21.85 28.23 17.07
C HIS A 349 -22.16 27.31 15.86
N ARG A 350 -22.79 26.18 16.21
CA ARG A 350 -23.93 25.53 15.53
C ARG A 350 -23.80 24.99 14.10
N ALA A 351 -23.94 23.68 14.04
CA ALA A 351 -24.61 22.98 12.93
C ALA A 351 -26.10 23.40 12.82
N PRO A 352 -26.70 23.25 11.63
CA PRO A 352 -27.80 22.29 11.56
C PRO A 352 -27.90 21.48 10.26
N SER A 353 -28.34 20.23 10.47
CA SER A 353 -29.42 19.47 9.84
C SER A 353 -29.52 19.39 8.31
N GLN A 354 -29.55 18.10 7.89
CA GLN A 354 -30.13 17.59 6.62
C GLN A 354 -31.59 18.03 6.41
N PRO A 355 -32.06 17.93 5.17
CA PRO A 355 -33.12 16.93 4.92
C PRO A 355 -32.94 16.09 3.65
N SER A 356 -33.43 14.89 3.77
CA SER A 356 -33.78 13.88 2.78
C SER A 356 -34.88 14.30 1.79
N VAL A 357 -35.02 13.47 0.73
CA VAL A 357 -36.19 13.21 -0.14
C VAL A 357 -35.86 13.50 -1.63
N GLU A 358 -35.92 12.61 -2.51
CA GLU A 358 -36.78 11.66 -3.15
C GLU A 358 -36.47 11.48 -4.66
N LYS A 359 -36.71 10.31 -5.14
CA LYS A 359 -36.58 9.72 -6.48
C LYS A 359 -37.19 10.57 -7.62
N LYS A 360 -36.56 10.50 -8.82
CA LYS A 360 -37.20 10.13 -10.09
C LYS A 360 -36.19 10.10 -11.25
N HIS A 361 -36.10 8.96 -11.97
CA HIS A 361 -35.67 8.89 -13.37
C HIS A 361 -36.75 9.53 -14.30
N PRO A 362 -36.44 10.03 -15.51
CA PRO A 362 -35.97 9.24 -16.63
C PRO A 362 -35.06 9.93 -17.70
N ILE A 363 -34.37 9.08 -18.49
CA ILE A 363 -34.13 9.06 -19.94
C ILE A 363 -33.61 10.32 -20.67
N GLY A 364 -32.47 10.13 -21.37
CA GLY A 364 -32.13 10.76 -22.66
C GLY A 364 -31.18 11.93 -22.59
N GLY A 365 -30.15 11.87 -23.41
CA GLY A 365 -29.43 13.07 -23.78
C GLY A 365 -27.90 12.92 -23.99
N ASP A 366 -27.56 12.89 -25.18
CA ASP A 366 -26.38 13.24 -26.01
C ASP A 366 -25.02 13.53 -25.45
N PRO A 367 -23.98 13.27 -26.26
CA PRO A 367 -22.57 13.25 -25.86
C PRO A 367 -22.01 14.67 -25.72
N LYS A 368 -21.41 14.97 -24.55
CA LYS A 368 -20.70 16.23 -24.33
C LYS A 368 -19.32 16.18 -24.99
N VAL A 369 -19.17 17.06 -25.96
CA VAL A 369 -17.92 17.53 -26.57
C VAL A 369 -16.96 17.97 -25.46
N GLY A 370 -15.79 17.32 -25.39
CA GLY A 370 -14.72 17.66 -24.47
C GLY A 370 -14.04 18.98 -24.85
N ARG A 371 -13.80 19.82 -23.84
CA ARG A 371 -13.01 21.05 -23.97
C ARG A 371 -11.55 20.70 -24.35
N PRO A 372 -10.91 21.50 -25.22
CA PRO A 372 -9.52 21.30 -25.57
C PRO A 372 -8.58 21.64 -24.39
N THR A 373 -7.71 20.71 -24.06
CA THR A 373 -6.63 20.89 -23.08
C THR A 373 -5.54 21.79 -23.65
N ARG A 374 -4.89 22.58 -22.80
CA ARG A 374 -3.79 23.50 -23.12
C ARG A 374 -2.63 22.78 -23.82
N PRO A 375 -1.98 23.41 -24.80
CA PRO A 375 -0.80 22.85 -25.47
C PRO A 375 0.40 22.74 -24.50
N PRO A 376 1.28 21.75 -24.69
CA PRO A 376 2.47 21.55 -23.87
C PRO A 376 3.48 22.70 -24.06
N ARG A 377 4.19 23.04 -22.98
CA ARG A 377 5.24 24.05 -22.95
C ARG A 377 6.50 23.55 -23.64
N TRP A 378 7.05 24.33 -24.53
CA TRP A 378 8.31 24.09 -25.23
C TRP A 378 9.52 24.29 -24.30
N GLY A 379 10.46 23.36 -24.30
CA GLY A 379 11.76 23.50 -23.65
C GLY A 379 12.88 23.54 -24.72
N TRP A 380 13.78 24.47 -24.58
CA TRP A 380 15.00 24.56 -25.44
C TRP A 380 16.18 24.03 -24.63
N ASP A 381 16.97 23.12 -25.24
CA ASP A 381 18.29 22.73 -24.74
C ASP A 381 19.36 23.58 -25.40
N GLN A 382 20.45 23.82 -24.68
CA GLN A 382 21.57 24.68 -25.14
C GLN A 382 22.30 24.12 -26.36
N SER A 383 21.99 22.92 -26.85
CA SER A 383 22.53 22.29 -28.05
C SER A 383 21.82 22.69 -29.35
N GLY A 384 20.76 23.50 -29.29
CA GLY A 384 19.98 23.91 -30.44
C GLY A 384 19.09 22.84 -31.09
N ALA A 385 19.00 21.64 -30.50
CA ALA A 385 18.10 20.57 -30.93
C ALA A 385 16.78 20.66 -30.18
N SER A 386 15.65 20.74 -30.89
CA SER A 386 14.31 20.69 -30.27
C SER A 386 13.85 19.25 -30.10
N TRP A 387 13.54 18.84 -28.87
CA TRP A 387 12.96 17.55 -28.53
C TRP A 387 11.46 17.65 -28.38
N LEU A 388 10.71 16.86 -29.12
CA LEU A 388 9.25 16.73 -29.00
C LEU A 388 8.92 15.33 -28.48
N ARG A 389 8.33 15.25 -27.28
CA ARG A 389 7.82 14.00 -26.68
C ARG A 389 6.31 13.98 -26.77
N PHE A 390 5.75 12.95 -27.38
CA PHE A 390 4.31 12.74 -27.48
C PHE A 390 3.95 11.37 -26.90
N ALA A 391 2.91 11.35 -26.06
CA ALA A 391 2.24 10.13 -25.65
C ALA A 391 1.17 9.79 -26.70
N ASN A 392 0.98 8.52 -26.99
CA ASN A 392 0.15 7.99 -28.08
C ASN A 392 -1.35 8.22 -27.82
N THR A 393 -1.84 9.42 -28.09
CA THR A 393 -3.29 9.71 -28.22
C THR A 393 -3.45 10.84 -29.22
N SER A 394 -3.91 10.54 -30.45
CA SER A 394 -4.46 11.45 -31.49
C SER A 394 -3.84 12.86 -31.53
N LEU A 395 -2.53 12.99 -31.55
CA LEU A 395 -1.85 14.28 -31.56
C LEU A 395 -1.13 14.51 -32.89
N VAL A 396 -1.27 15.73 -33.38
CA VAL A 396 -0.50 16.25 -34.52
C VAL A 396 0.89 16.61 -34.00
N ALA A 397 1.93 15.84 -34.40
CA ALA A 397 3.31 16.28 -34.18
C ALA A 397 3.66 17.34 -35.22
N ILE A 398 3.88 18.56 -34.75
CA ILE A 398 4.38 19.65 -35.58
C ILE A 398 5.87 19.77 -35.30
N LEU A 399 6.69 19.25 -36.20
CA LEU A 399 8.12 19.53 -36.19
C LEU A 399 8.35 20.93 -36.76
N CYS A 400 8.38 21.94 -35.87
CA CYS A 400 8.88 23.26 -36.24
C CYS A 400 10.41 23.24 -36.27
N LEU A 401 11.00 22.82 -37.38
CA LEU A 401 12.38 23.11 -37.66
C LEU A 401 12.40 24.42 -38.43
N VAL A 402 12.84 25.49 -37.77
CA VAL A 402 13.14 26.76 -38.46
C VAL A 402 14.38 26.53 -39.27
N CYS A 403 14.23 26.28 -40.59
CA CYS A 403 15.30 26.45 -41.53
C CYS A 403 15.56 27.95 -41.64
N LEU A 404 16.34 28.51 -40.70
CA LEU A 404 16.86 29.86 -40.84
C LEU A 404 17.79 29.87 -42.08
N ALA A 405 17.31 30.38 -43.20
CA ALA A 405 18.14 30.88 -44.25
C ALA A 405 18.83 32.12 -43.68
N LEU A 406 19.95 31.91 -42.99
CA LEU A 406 20.89 33.01 -42.75
C LEU A 406 21.50 33.35 -44.10
N ALA A 407 21.00 34.44 -44.67
CA ALA A 407 21.59 35.12 -45.82
C ALA A 407 23.00 35.59 -45.47
#